data_7e3bcccbc4e4b7b95f411bd6c6faad98
#
_entry.id   7e3bcccbc4e4b7b95f411bd6c6faad98
#
_cell.length_a   1.000
_cell.length_b   1.000
_cell.length_c   1.000
_cell.angle_alpha   90.00
_cell.angle_beta   90.00
_cell.angle_gamma   90.00
#
_symmetry.space_group_name_H-M   'P 1'
#
loop_
_entity.id
_entity.type
_entity.pdbx_description
1 polymer ?
#
loop_
_entity_poly.entity_id
_entity_poly.type
_entity_poly.pdbx_seq_one_letter_code
_entity_poly.pdbx_strand_id
1 'polypeptide(L)'
;NLKQRYDFMCEQRLDLESTMAKLNKVIAEMLDVMKTQFKEKFEIINKNFGEVFKELFGGGMAEVSLTDENNILESGIEINVQPPGKKLQSMTLLSGGERAFTAIALLFAILKINPAPFCVLDEIEAALDDVNVYRYAEYLKKFAKDTQFLIITHRKGTMEAADTIYGVTMEEKGISKL
;
A
#
# COMPACT_ATOMS: atom_id res chain seq x y z
N ASN A 1 -46.46 37.96 17.45
CA ASN A 1 -45.79 37.67 16.19
C ASN A 1 -44.22 37.66 16.28
N LEU A 2 -43.61 38.73 16.85
CA LEU A 2 -42.15 38.82 16.99
C LEU A 2 -41.62 37.85 18.05
N LYS A 3 -42.28 37.71 19.19
CA LYS A 3 -41.93 36.82 20.27
C LYS A 3 -42.00 35.35 19.83
N GLN A 4 -43.06 34.97 19.15
CA GLN A 4 -43.19 33.58 18.65
C GLN A 4 -42.05 33.20 17.68
N ARG A 5 -41.64 34.14 16.82
CA ARG A 5 -40.52 33.95 15.90
C ARG A 5 -39.19 33.83 16.66
N TYR A 6 -38.98 34.65 17.68
CA TYR A 6 -37.80 34.59 18.53
C TYR A 6 -37.71 33.27 19.29
N ASP A 7 -38.80 32.85 19.93
CA ASP A 7 -38.88 31.59 20.66
C ASP A 7 -38.59 30.39 19.75
N PHE A 8 -39.19 30.37 18.55
CA PHE A 8 -38.90 29.35 17.52
C PHE A 8 -37.42 29.34 17.12
N MET A 9 -36.81 30.50 16.89
CA MET A 9 -35.38 30.56 16.51
C MET A 9 -34.46 30.10 17.68
N CYS A 10 -34.83 30.39 18.91
CA CYS A 10 -34.11 29.90 20.08
C CYS A 10 -34.20 28.37 20.20
N GLU A 11 -35.35 27.78 19.97
CA GLU A 11 -35.53 26.33 19.97
C GLU A 11 -34.73 25.67 18.87
N GLN A 12 -34.77 26.20 17.64
CA GLN A 12 -33.94 25.69 16.51
C GLN A 12 -32.42 25.79 16.81
N ARG A 13 -31.98 26.89 17.44
CA ARG A 13 -30.58 27.03 17.81
C ARG A 13 -30.15 25.96 18.84
N LEU A 14 -30.95 25.72 19.86
CA LEU A 14 -30.70 24.71 20.88
C LEU A 14 -30.63 23.29 20.27
N ASP A 15 -31.53 22.99 19.34
CA ASP A 15 -31.51 21.71 18.63
C ASP A 15 -30.26 21.54 17.78
N LEU A 16 -29.86 22.58 17.03
CA LEU A 16 -28.61 22.59 16.25
C LEU A 16 -27.38 22.42 17.16
N GLU A 17 -27.29 23.15 18.29
CA GLU A 17 -26.18 23.03 19.23
C GLU A 17 -26.11 21.61 19.84
N SER A 18 -27.27 21.02 20.18
CA SER A 18 -27.35 19.63 20.64
C SER A 18 -26.90 18.64 19.57
N THR A 19 -27.32 18.85 18.33
CA THR A 19 -26.92 17.99 17.18
C THR A 19 -25.43 18.10 16.90
N MET A 20 -24.87 19.32 16.92
CA MET A 20 -23.43 19.53 16.80
C MET A 20 -22.63 18.80 17.89
N ALA A 21 -23.09 18.87 19.12
CA ALA A 21 -22.42 18.17 20.23
C ALA A 21 -22.43 16.65 20.04
N LYS A 22 -23.55 16.07 19.56
CA LYS A 22 -23.66 14.64 19.24
C LYS A 22 -22.72 14.25 18.10
N LEU A 23 -22.70 15.04 17.02
CA LEU A 23 -21.80 14.77 15.88
C LEU A 23 -20.33 14.84 16.27
N ASN A 24 -19.93 15.84 17.04
CA ASN A 24 -18.55 15.97 17.54
C ASN A 24 -18.15 14.77 18.40
N LYS A 25 -19.05 14.24 19.23
CA LYS A 25 -18.82 13.04 19.99
C LYS A 25 -18.58 11.82 19.11
N VAL A 26 -19.42 11.61 18.09
CA VAL A 26 -19.26 10.52 17.13
C VAL A 26 -17.92 10.63 16.38
N ILE A 27 -17.56 11.84 15.93
CA ILE A 27 -16.29 12.08 15.26
C ILE A 27 -15.11 11.71 16.19
N ALA A 28 -15.15 12.12 17.44
CA ALA A 28 -14.09 11.80 18.40
C ALA A 28 -13.96 10.29 18.63
N GLU A 29 -15.07 9.58 18.78
CA GLU A 29 -15.10 8.12 18.92
C GLU A 29 -14.55 7.42 17.66
N MET A 30 -14.92 7.89 16.45
CA MET A 30 -14.39 7.36 15.20
C MET A 30 -12.89 7.58 15.05
N LEU A 31 -12.39 8.77 15.40
CA LEU A 31 -10.95 9.07 15.35
C LEU A 31 -10.14 8.18 16.31
N ASP A 32 -10.67 7.86 17.47
CA ASP A 32 -10.01 6.96 18.42
C ASP A 32 -9.92 5.53 17.89
N VAL A 33 -11.03 5.03 17.32
CA VAL A 33 -11.05 3.72 16.64
C VAL A 33 -10.07 3.68 15.47
N MET A 34 -10.05 4.74 14.64
CA MET A 34 -9.11 4.84 13.53
C MET A 34 -7.65 4.81 13.98
N LYS A 35 -7.30 5.54 15.04
CA LYS A 35 -5.93 5.53 15.61
C LYS A 35 -5.52 4.14 16.07
N THR A 36 -6.39 3.46 16.78
CA THR A 36 -6.13 2.11 17.29
C THR A 36 -5.92 1.11 16.13
N GLN A 37 -6.85 1.09 15.18
CA GLN A 37 -6.75 0.21 14.02
C GLN A 37 -5.52 0.50 13.15
N PHE A 38 -5.21 1.79 12.96
CA PHE A 38 -4.02 2.18 12.20
C PHE A 38 -2.74 1.65 12.85
N LYS A 39 -2.59 1.84 14.17
CA LYS A 39 -1.42 1.37 14.91
C LYS A 39 -1.24 -0.13 14.79
N GLU A 40 -2.30 -0.90 15.04
CA GLU A 40 -2.27 -2.36 14.92
C GLU A 40 -1.86 -2.82 13.51
N LYS A 41 -2.49 -2.23 12.47
CA LYS A 41 -2.17 -2.59 11.08
C LYS A 41 -0.78 -2.15 10.67
N PHE A 42 -0.33 -0.98 11.14
CA PHE A 42 1.00 -0.48 10.86
C PHE A 42 2.11 -1.41 11.40
N GLU A 43 1.95 -1.92 12.62
CA GLU A 43 2.87 -2.90 13.20
C GLU A 43 2.92 -4.19 12.37
N ILE A 44 1.76 -4.67 11.89
CA ILE A 44 1.68 -5.86 11.04
C ILE A 44 2.35 -5.60 9.68
N ILE A 45 2.11 -4.40 9.07
CA ILE A 45 2.78 -4.00 7.81
C ILE A 45 4.29 -3.99 8.01
N ASN A 46 4.77 -3.37 9.06
CA ASN A 46 6.21 -3.26 9.34
C ASN A 46 6.86 -4.63 9.46
N LYS A 47 6.25 -5.53 10.21
CA LYS A 47 6.73 -6.91 10.32
C LYS A 47 6.77 -7.63 8.98
N ASN A 48 5.64 -7.61 8.24
CA ASN A 48 5.54 -8.24 6.93
C ASN A 48 6.56 -7.64 5.95
N PHE A 49 6.77 -6.32 5.99
CA PHE A 49 7.72 -5.64 5.13
C PHE A 49 9.15 -6.13 5.35
N GLY A 50 9.58 -6.26 6.61
CA GLY A 50 10.89 -6.84 6.93
C GLY A 50 11.04 -8.27 6.43
N GLU A 51 10.00 -9.12 6.55
CA GLU A 51 10.02 -10.50 6.06
C GLU A 51 10.09 -10.56 4.53
N VAL A 52 9.21 -9.84 3.84
CA VAL A 52 9.14 -9.80 2.37
C VAL A 52 10.42 -9.22 1.77
N PHE A 53 10.93 -8.13 2.35
CA PHE A 53 12.18 -7.52 1.91
C PHE A 53 13.35 -8.51 2.01
N LYS A 54 13.48 -9.18 3.15
CA LYS A 54 14.52 -10.18 3.36
C LYS A 54 14.44 -11.34 2.36
N GLU A 55 13.23 -11.77 2.02
CA GLU A 55 13.02 -12.83 1.05
C GLU A 55 13.37 -12.39 -0.38
N LEU A 56 12.88 -11.22 -0.82
CA LEU A 56 13.14 -10.67 -2.15
C LEU A 56 14.62 -10.33 -2.37
N PHE A 57 15.26 -9.66 -1.42
CA PHE A 57 16.66 -9.25 -1.55
C PHE A 57 17.65 -10.37 -1.22
N GLY A 58 17.19 -11.48 -0.65
CA GLY A 58 18.05 -12.57 -0.17
C GLY A 58 18.80 -12.20 1.12
N GLY A 59 18.26 -11.30 1.93
CA GLY A 59 18.81 -10.82 3.19
C GLY A 59 18.55 -9.33 3.42
N GLY A 60 19.25 -8.75 4.41
CA GLY A 60 19.07 -7.34 4.75
C GLY A 60 17.96 -7.09 5.76
N MET A 61 17.62 -5.82 5.94
CA MET A 61 16.56 -5.34 6.85
C MET A 61 15.74 -4.25 6.16
N ALA A 62 14.47 -4.17 6.51
CA ALA A 62 13.58 -3.11 6.10
C ALA A 62 12.57 -2.81 7.19
N GLU A 63 12.30 -1.54 7.39
CA GLU A 63 11.34 -1.06 8.36
C GLU A 63 10.62 0.20 7.87
N VAL A 64 9.41 0.39 8.35
CA VAL A 64 8.65 1.63 8.22
C VAL A 64 8.50 2.25 9.61
N SER A 65 8.68 3.57 9.71
CA SER A 65 8.51 4.32 10.94
C SER A 65 7.66 5.56 10.71
N LEU A 66 6.98 6.00 11.77
CA LEU A 66 6.22 7.25 11.76
C LEU A 66 7.16 8.42 12.09
N THR A 67 7.00 9.55 11.40
CA THR A 67 7.75 10.77 11.69
C THR A 67 7.24 11.48 12.94
N ASP A 68 5.98 11.29 13.30
CA ASP A 68 5.35 11.84 14.50
C ASP A 68 4.44 10.80 15.15
N GLU A 69 4.90 10.22 16.24
CA GLU A 69 4.15 9.22 17.01
C GLU A 69 2.97 9.81 17.80
N ASN A 70 2.95 11.13 18.03
CA ASN A 70 1.86 11.78 18.78
C ASN A 70 0.66 12.05 17.90
N ASN A 71 0.87 12.28 16.60
CA ASN A 71 -0.20 12.54 15.63
C ASN A 71 -0.23 11.49 14.53
N ILE A 72 -0.53 10.25 14.90
CA ILE A 72 -0.43 9.04 14.06
C ILE A 72 -1.19 9.18 12.73
N LEU A 73 -2.37 9.82 12.72
CA LEU A 73 -3.22 9.92 11.53
C LEU A 73 -2.71 10.95 10.51
N GLU A 74 -1.90 11.92 10.94
CA GLU A 74 -1.33 12.96 10.07
C GLU A 74 0.20 12.79 9.92
N SER A 75 0.77 11.77 10.58
CA SER A 75 2.20 11.50 10.53
C SER A 75 2.64 11.12 9.13
N GLY A 76 3.83 11.60 8.71
CA GLY A 76 4.54 11.04 7.59
C GLY A 76 5.07 9.64 7.89
N ILE A 77 5.40 8.88 6.85
CA ILE A 77 6.01 7.55 6.96
C ILE A 77 7.41 7.61 6.36
N GLU A 78 8.41 7.21 7.13
CA GLU A 78 9.77 7.00 6.66
C GLU A 78 10.00 5.51 6.38
N ILE A 79 10.70 5.24 5.29
CA ILE A 79 11.07 3.88 4.88
C ILE A 79 12.58 3.79 4.98
N ASN A 80 13.07 2.99 5.93
CA ASN A 80 14.48 2.73 6.16
C ASN A 80 14.81 1.30 5.78
N VAL A 81 15.84 1.12 4.99
CA VAL A 81 16.23 -0.19 4.47
C VAL A 81 17.74 -0.39 4.49
N GLN A 82 18.12 -1.63 4.65
CA GLN A 82 19.50 -2.09 4.58
C GLN A 82 19.59 -3.26 3.60
N PRO A 83 19.81 -3.01 2.31
CA PRO A 83 20.09 -4.09 1.36
C PRO A 83 21.35 -4.88 1.77
N PRO A 84 21.48 -6.15 1.37
CA PRO A 84 22.65 -6.96 1.68
C PRO A 84 23.96 -6.25 1.32
N GLY A 85 24.89 -6.21 2.27
CA GLY A 85 26.21 -5.57 2.08
C GLY A 85 26.22 -4.04 2.16
N LYS A 86 25.08 -3.39 2.46
CA LYS A 86 24.97 -1.93 2.63
C LYS A 86 24.66 -1.55 4.08
N LYS A 87 24.80 -0.27 4.39
CA LYS A 87 24.35 0.31 5.68
C LYS A 87 22.87 0.64 5.62
N LEU A 88 22.24 0.71 6.79
CA LEU A 88 20.86 1.21 6.94
C LEU A 88 20.78 2.65 6.42
N GLN A 89 19.82 2.92 5.58
CA GLN A 89 19.62 4.24 4.95
C GLN A 89 18.17 4.43 4.53
N SER A 90 17.77 5.69 4.33
CA SER A 90 16.46 6.02 3.79
C SER A 90 16.30 5.49 2.36
N MET A 91 15.12 5.02 2.02
CA MET A 91 14.77 4.56 0.66
C MET A 91 15.10 5.60 -0.43
N THR A 92 15.08 6.88 -0.10
CA THR A 92 15.39 7.98 -1.04
C THR A 92 16.85 7.96 -1.53
N LEU A 93 17.75 7.36 -0.77
CA LEU A 93 19.19 7.25 -1.06
C LEU A 93 19.55 5.99 -1.87
N LEU A 94 18.58 5.13 -2.15
CA LEU A 94 18.78 3.93 -2.94
C LEU A 94 18.90 4.22 -4.44
N SER A 95 19.56 3.31 -5.17
CA SER A 95 19.50 3.30 -6.63
C SER A 95 18.08 3.10 -7.14
N GLY A 96 17.79 3.47 -8.40
CA GLY A 96 16.46 3.35 -9.00
C GLY A 96 15.88 1.94 -8.90
N GLY A 97 16.67 0.92 -9.27
CA GLY A 97 16.25 -0.49 -9.18
C GLY A 97 16.00 -0.97 -7.75
N GLU A 98 16.88 -0.64 -6.82
CA GLU A 98 16.70 -0.99 -5.40
C GLU A 98 15.47 -0.30 -4.80
N ARG A 99 15.21 0.95 -5.18
CA ARG A 99 14.02 1.68 -4.76
C ARG A 99 12.75 1.03 -5.28
N ALA A 100 12.72 0.68 -6.57
CA ALA A 100 11.61 -0.03 -7.19
C ALA A 100 11.38 -1.38 -6.49
N PHE A 101 12.42 -2.14 -6.25
CA PHE A 101 12.33 -3.45 -5.60
C PHE A 101 11.87 -3.34 -4.13
N THR A 102 12.30 -2.29 -3.42
CA THR A 102 11.81 -1.97 -2.07
C THR A 102 10.32 -1.61 -2.08
N ALA A 103 9.87 -0.81 -3.07
CA ALA A 103 8.45 -0.48 -3.21
C ALA A 103 7.59 -1.73 -3.50
N ILE A 104 8.08 -2.65 -4.33
CA ILE A 104 7.44 -3.95 -4.58
C ILE A 104 7.35 -4.77 -3.29
N ALA A 105 8.41 -4.80 -2.48
CA ALA A 105 8.40 -5.49 -1.19
C ALA A 105 7.32 -4.93 -0.24
N LEU A 106 7.19 -3.62 -0.19
CA LEU A 106 6.16 -2.95 0.62
C LEU A 106 4.75 -3.25 0.10
N LEU A 107 4.55 -3.23 -1.23
CA LEU A 107 3.28 -3.60 -1.86
C LEU A 107 2.84 -5.01 -1.44
N PHE A 108 3.73 -6.00 -1.54
CA PHE A 108 3.42 -7.36 -1.12
C PHE A 108 3.20 -7.50 0.40
N ALA A 109 3.91 -6.72 1.21
CA ALA A 109 3.70 -6.68 2.65
C ALA A 109 2.28 -6.22 3.02
N ILE A 110 1.76 -5.24 2.28
CA ILE A 110 0.39 -4.74 2.44
C ILE A 110 -0.62 -5.77 1.94
N LEU A 111 -0.42 -6.35 0.75
CA LEU A 111 -1.30 -7.39 0.19
C LEU A 111 -1.39 -8.62 1.10
N LYS A 112 -0.32 -8.95 1.84
CA LYS A 112 -0.28 -10.09 2.77
C LYS A 112 -1.25 -9.93 3.95
N ILE A 113 -1.65 -8.72 4.30
CA ILE A 113 -2.59 -8.46 5.40
C ILE A 113 -4.02 -8.75 4.98
N ASN A 114 -4.36 -8.39 3.76
CA ASN A 114 -5.71 -8.55 3.22
C ASN A 114 -5.60 -8.96 1.75
N PRO A 115 -5.36 -10.26 1.48
CA PRO A 115 -5.21 -10.75 0.12
C PRO A 115 -6.44 -10.40 -0.72
N ALA A 116 -6.19 -9.74 -1.86
CA ALA A 116 -7.23 -9.46 -2.83
C ALA A 116 -7.50 -10.73 -3.67
N PRO A 117 -8.74 -10.96 -4.12
CA PRO A 117 -9.04 -12.09 -4.99
C PRO A 117 -8.26 -12.05 -6.30
N PHE A 118 -7.96 -10.86 -6.81
CA PHE A 118 -7.07 -10.65 -7.94
C PHE A 118 -6.30 -9.33 -7.81
N CYS A 119 -5.17 -9.24 -8.50
CA CYS A 119 -4.33 -8.05 -8.55
C CYS A 119 -3.81 -7.83 -9.97
N VAL A 120 -3.89 -6.59 -10.46
CA VAL A 120 -3.35 -6.19 -11.78
C VAL A 120 -2.05 -5.43 -11.54
N LEU A 121 -0.96 -5.89 -12.16
CA LEU A 121 0.36 -5.29 -12.06
C LEU A 121 0.81 -4.88 -13.47
N ASP A 122 1.10 -3.60 -13.66
CA ASP A 122 1.48 -3.03 -14.95
C ASP A 122 2.93 -2.56 -14.90
N GLU A 123 3.82 -3.36 -15.52
CA GLU A 123 5.26 -3.09 -15.66
C GLU A 123 6.00 -2.67 -14.38
N ILE A 124 5.54 -3.13 -13.21
CA ILE A 124 6.12 -2.68 -11.92
C ILE A 124 7.59 -3.09 -11.75
N GLU A 125 8.04 -4.12 -12.46
CA GLU A 125 9.41 -4.63 -12.46
C GLU A 125 10.31 -4.00 -13.54
N ALA A 126 9.84 -3.02 -14.30
CA ALA A 126 10.57 -2.44 -15.43
C ALA A 126 11.96 -1.89 -15.04
N ALA A 127 12.09 -1.34 -13.83
CA ALA A 127 13.34 -0.78 -13.31
C ALA A 127 14.29 -1.82 -12.69
N LEU A 128 13.90 -3.10 -12.62
CA LEU A 128 14.71 -4.17 -12.03
C LEU A 128 15.73 -4.71 -13.04
N ASP A 129 16.88 -5.15 -12.53
CA ASP A 129 17.81 -5.97 -13.29
C ASP A 129 17.29 -7.42 -13.42
N ASP A 130 17.88 -8.20 -14.32
CA ASP A 130 17.39 -9.54 -14.63
C ASP A 130 17.39 -10.47 -13.41
N VAL A 131 18.37 -10.36 -12.52
CA VAL A 131 18.43 -11.19 -11.31
C VAL A 131 17.26 -10.89 -10.38
N ASN A 132 16.95 -9.61 -10.19
CA ASN A 132 15.85 -9.19 -9.34
C ASN A 132 14.47 -9.45 -10.00
N VAL A 133 14.37 -9.43 -11.34
CA VAL A 133 13.17 -9.87 -12.05
C VAL A 133 12.87 -11.35 -11.77
N TYR A 134 13.87 -12.23 -11.80
CA TYR A 134 13.65 -13.64 -11.46
C TYR A 134 13.24 -13.83 -9.99
N ARG A 135 13.83 -13.11 -9.03
CA ARG A 135 13.43 -13.16 -7.62
C ARG A 135 12.00 -12.67 -7.41
N TYR A 136 11.63 -11.60 -8.10
CA TYR A 136 10.27 -11.09 -8.13
C TYR A 136 9.29 -12.14 -8.66
N ALA A 137 9.61 -12.76 -9.78
CA ALA A 137 8.79 -13.78 -10.42
C ALA A 137 8.61 -15.04 -9.54
N GLU A 138 9.67 -15.50 -8.87
CA GLU A 138 9.60 -16.58 -7.90
C GLU A 138 8.71 -16.23 -6.69
N TYR A 139 8.82 -15.00 -6.20
CA TYR A 139 7.99 -14.52 -5.11
C TYR A 139 6.52 -14.46 -5.51
N LEU A 140 6.21 -13.97 -6.70
CA LEU A 140 4.86 -13.98 -7.27
C LEU A 140 4.24 -15.37 -7.30
N LYS A 141 4.96 -16.39 -7.75
CA LYS A 141 4.49 -17.79 -7.74
C LYS A 141 4.07 -18.27 -6.36
N LYS A 142 4.81 -17.89 -5.33
CA LYS A 142 4.45 -18.23 -3.95
C LYS A 142 3.18 -17.53 -3.50
N PHE A 143 3.03 -16.26 -3.87
CA PHE A 143 1.89 -15.43 -3.49
C PHE A 143 0.62 -15.76 -4.29
N ALA A 144 0.76 -16.28 -5.52
CA ALA A 144 -0.33 -16.61 -6.43
C ALA A 144 -1.21 -17.77 -5.96
N LYS A 145 -0.89 -18.44 -4.84
CA LYS A 145 -1.73 -19.50 -4.26
C LYS A 145 -3.08 -18.97 -3.75
N ASP A 146 -3.09 -17.71 -3.28
CA ASP A 146 -4.24 -17.08 -2.63
C ASP A 146 -4.78 -15.88 -3.41
N THR A 147 -4.06 -15.42 -4.45
CA THR A 147 -4.40 -14.24 -5.25
C THR A 147 -4.12 -14.50 -6.72
N GLN A 148 -5.08 -14.22 -7.61
CA GLN A 148 -4.86 -14.25 -9.05
C GLN A 148 -4.11 -12.99 -9.49
N PHE A 149 -2.97 -13.15 -10.20
CA PHE A 149 -2.23 -12.03 -10.77
C PHE A 149 -2.48 -11.90 -12.27
N LEU A 150 -2.80 -10.69 -12.70
CA LEU A 150 -2.83 -10.25 -14.08
C LEU A 150 -1.65 -9.30 -14.28
N ILE A 151 -0.64 -9.75 -15.03
CA ILE A 151 0.62 -9.01 -15.14
C ILE A 151 0.82 -8.56 -16.58
N ILE A 152 0.97 -7.26 -16.76
CA ILE A 152 1.40 -6.66 -18.02
C ILE A 152 2.91 -6.52 -17.94
N THR A 153 3.64 -7.16 -18.85
CA THR A 153 5.11 -7.17 -18.81
C THR A 153 5.72 -7.40 -20.17
N HIS A 154 6.91 -6.89 -20.37
CA HIS A 154 7.80 -7.22 -21.48
C HIS A 154 9.06 -7.98 -21.02
N ARG A 155 9.15 -8.31 -19.70
CA ARG A 155 10.31 -8.98 -19.12
C ARG A 155 10.19 -10.49 -19.21
N LYS A 156 11.20 -11.12 -19.83
CA LYS A 156 11.23 -12.58 -20.06
C LYS A 156 11.12 -13.37 -18.75
N GLY A 157 11.84 -12.97 -17.70
CA GLY A 157 11.81 -13.66 -16.40
C GLY A 157 10.41 -13.69 -15.77
N THR A 158 9.61 -12.64 -15.96
CA THR A 158 8.23 -12.59 -15.49
C THR A 158 7.33 -13.49 -16.33
N MET A 159 7.50 -13.48 -17.67
CA MET A 159 6.75 -14.33 -18.59
C MET A 159 6.98 -15.82 -18.32
N GLU A 160 8.22 -16.25 -18.06
CA GLU A 160 8.57 -17.64 -17.74
C GLU A 160 7.93 -18.15 -16.44
N ALA A 161 7.52 -17.25 -15.58
CA ALA A 161 6.86 -17.56 -14.32
C ALA A 161 5.34 -17.71 -14.44
N ALA A 162 4.73 -17.26 -15.55
CA ALA A 162 3.28 -17.26 -15.74
C ALA A 162 2.75 -18.67 -16.06
N ASP A 163 1.55 -18.98 -15.56
CA ASP A 163 0.83 -20.20 -15.92
C ASP A 163 0.18 -20.09 -17.31
N THR A 164 -0.21 -18.87 -17.69
CA THR A 164 -0.86 -18.57 -18.97
C THR A 164 -0.33 -17.25 -19.51
N ILE A 165 -0.01 -17.21 -20.78
CA ILE A 165 0.49 -16.01 -21.47
C ILE A 165 -0.48 -15.62 -22.56
N TYR A 166 -0.85 -14.33 -22.58
CA TYR A 166 -1.64 -13.72 -23.65
C TYR A 166 -0.74 -12.75 -24.43
N GLY A 167 -0.67 -12.94 -25.75
CA GLY A 167 0.01 -12.01 -26.63
C GLY A 167 -0.98 -10.96 -27.13
N VAL A 168 -0.71 -9.68 -26.88
CA VAL A 168 -1.52 -8.58 -27.42
C VAL A 168 -0.78 -7.95 -28.58
N THR A 169 -1.39 -7.91 -29.76
CA THR A 169 -0.83 -7.32 -30.95
C THR A 169 -1.76 -6.29 -31.58
N MET A 170 -1.22 -5.41 -32.40
CA MET A 170 -1.98 -4.41 -33.15
C MET A 170 -1.71 -4.61 -34.63
N GLU A 171 -2.55 -5.40 -35.30
CA GLU A 171 -2.46 -5.63 -36.75
C GLU A 171 -2.98 -4.43 -37.56
N GLU A 172 -4.01 -3.75 -37.05
CA GLU A 172 -4.57 -2.52 -37.60
C GLU A 172 -4.40 -1.36 -36.58
N LYS A 173 -4.10 -0.16 -37.10
CA LYS A 173 -3.90 1.02 -36.20
C LYS A 173 -5.14 1.25 -35.30
N GLY A 174 -4.92 1.18 -33.98
CA GLY A 174 -5.95 1.45 -32.99
C GLY A 174 -6.82 0.24 -32.61
N ILE A 175 -6.57 -0.96 -33.16
CA ILE A 175 -7.32 -2.18 -32.85
C ILE A 175 -6.36 -3.22 -32.28
N SER A 176 -6.49 -3.50 -30.98
CA SER A 176 -5.74 -4.57 -30.32
C SER A 176 -6.42 -5.92 -30.54
N LYS A 177 -5.62 -6.96 -30.80
CA LYS A 177 -6.04 -8.37 -30.87
C LYS A 177 -5.28 -9.17 -29.82
N LEU A 178 -5.95 -10.17 -29.25
CA LEU A 178 -5.41 -11.20 -28.36
C LEU A 178 -4.99 -12.41 -29.17
#